data_02da80f1c0ade5b10cd374f6024a0c84
#
_entry.id   02da80f1c0ade5b10cd374f6024a0c84
#
_cell.length_a   1.000
_cell.length_b   1.000
_cell.length_c   1.000
_cell.angle_alpha   90.00
_cell.angle_beta   90.00
_cell.angle_gamma   90.00
#
_symmetry.space_group_name_H-M   'P 1'
#
loop_
_entity.id
_entity.type
_entity.pdbx_description
1 polymer ?
#
loop_
_entity_poly.entity_id
_entity_poly.type
_entity_poly.pdbx_seq_one_letter_code
_entity_poly.pdbx_strand_id
1 'polypeptide(L)'
;PNFIISSGRGYPYHPKSEYGELPPTMPRRRLQEVIAELSGTQDIDFDAQVWPAIARDSYEAYITTLERVRPDSLLRPRAEILEVIDATAPDELGAAIAPMVTEPWDMNDLMYQIAGFTGDIAELTEHIAQSMEGDIREAAAGHDSPIKAALWSLSQSRKPASILGAEGRYTRESRIGRYGQVMSFGQMIGSGPPLFRVRQLLALVDAGLAHFLGDHPTVS
;
A
#
# COMPACT_ATOMS: atom_id res chain seq x y z
N PRO A 1 -25.14 -13.38 -17.31
CA PRO A 1 -24.55 -12.09 -17.64
C PRO A 1 -23.11 -12.05 -17.12
N ASN A 2 -22.17 -11.64 -17.97
CA ASN A 2 -20.78 -11.46 -17.58
C ASN A 2 -20.59 -10.03 -17.09
N PHE A 3 -19.90 -9.87 -15.97
CA PHE A 3 -19.50 -8.57 -15.44
C PHE A 3 -18.10 -8.22 -15.95
N ILE A 4 -17.96 -7.03 -16.49
CA ILE A 4 -16.69 -6.49 -16.95
C ILE A 4 -16.31 -5.36 -15.98
N ILE A 5 -15.14 -5.46 -15.37
CA ILE A 5 -14.70 -4.57 -14.29
C ILE A 5 -13.49 -3.78 -14.76
N SER A 6 -13.56 -2.47 -14.61
CA SER A 6 -12.41 -1.59 -14.78
C SER A 6 -12.38 -0.54 -13.68
N SER A 7 -11.21 0.00 -13.42
CA SER A 7 -10.98 1.12 -12.49
C SER A 7 -9.83 1.98 -12.99
N GLY A 8 -9.68 3.16 -12.45
CA GLY A 8 -8.55 4.04 -12.82
C GLY A 8 -7.17 3.49 -12.46
N ARG A 9 -7.08 2.40 -11.71
CA ARG A 9 -5.84 1.67 -11.42
C ARG A 9 -5.82 0.26 -11.99
N GLY A 10 -6.91 -0.20 -12.60
CA GLY A 10 -7.02 -1.49 -13.25
C GLY A 10 -7.26 -2.69 -12.34
N TYR A 11 -7.31 -2.51 -11.03
CA TYR A 11 -7.55 -3.57 -10.06
C TYR A 11 -8.47 -3.10 -8.92
N PRO A 12 -9.12 -4.01 -8.16
CA PRO A 12 -10.08 -3.65 -7.12
C PRO A 12 -9.42 -3.04 -5.88
N TYR A 13 -10.22 -2.38 -5.05
CA TYR A 13 -9.79 -1.87 -3.75
C TYR A 13 -9.43 -3.01 -2.81
N HIS A 14 -8.41 -2.78 -1.99
CA HIS A 14 -7.98 -3.73 -0.97
C HIS A 14 -9.06 -3.91 0.11
N PRO A 15 -9.36 -5.15 0.55
CA PRO A 15 -10.31 -5.37 1.63
C PRO A 15 -9.83 -4.74 2.93
N LYS A 16 -10.77 -4.22 3.70
CA LYS A 16 -10.49 -3.78 5.06
C LYS A 16 -10.12 -4.99 5.93
N SER A 17 -9.15 -4.79 6.80
CA SER A 17 -8.80 -5.77 7.81
C SER A 17 -9.93 -6.00 8.81
N GLU A 18 -10.08 -7.25 9.25
CA GLU A 18 -11.04 -7.64 10.29
C GLU A 18 -10.38 -7.49 11.67
N TYR A 19 -10.39 -6.29 12.21
CA TYR A 19 -9.75 -6.02 13.51
C TYR A 19 -10.59 -6.47 14.72
N GLY A 20 -11.87 -6.73 14.53
CA GLY A 20 -12.81 -7.01 15.64
C GLY A 20 -13.17 -5.80 16.50
N GLU A 21 -12.35 -4.77 16.46
CA GLU A 21 -12.45 -3.51 17.19
C GLU A 21 -12.01 -2.33 16.33
N LEU A 22 -11.76 -1.17 16.94
CA LEU A 22 -11.25 -0.01 16.19
C LEU A 22 -9.86 -0.30 15.61
N PRO A 23 -9.60 0.13 14.38
CA PRO A 23 -8.28 -0.01 13.77
C PRO A 23 -7.20 0.64 14.65
N PRO A 24 -5.99 0.05 14.71
CA PRO A 24 -4.91 0.61 15.52
C PRO A 24 -4.44 1.95 14.98
N THR A 25 -3.93 2.82 15.87
CA THR A 25 -3.17 4.00 15.46
C THR A 25 -1.73 3.59 15.20
N MET A 26 -1.26 3.79 13.97
CA MET A 26 0.11 3.46 13.60
C MET A 26 1.07 4.59 13.99
N PRO A 27 2.26 4.25 14.52
CA PRO A 27 3.35 5.21 14.71
C PRO A 27 3.74 5.84 13.36
N ARG A 28 3.96 7.15 13.37
CA ARG A 28 4.38 7.93 12.19
C ARG A 28 5.44 8.94 12.60
N ARG A 29 6.49 8.45 13.22
CA ARG A 29 7.53 9.29 13.81
C ARG A 29 8.22 10.15 12.76
N ARG A 30 8.68 9.54 11.66
CA ARG A 30 9.40 10.27 10.61
C ARG A 30 8.52 11.29 9.91
N LEU A 31 7.27 10.93 9.61
CA LEU A 31 6.33 11.88 9.03
C LEU A 31 6.03 13.05 9.96
N GLN A 32 5.92 12.83 11.27
CA GLN A 32 5.71 13.90 12.24
C GLN A 32 6.92 14.86 12.32
N GLU A 33 8.14 14.33 12.28
CA GLU A 33 9.38 15.10 12.24
C GLU A 33 9.43 15.98 10.98
N VAL A 34 9.17 15.40 9.80
CA VAL A 34 9.11 16.14 8.52
C VAL A 34 8.02 17.22 8.51
N ILE A 35 6.84 16.95 9.06
CA ILE A 35 5.78 17.96 9.15
C ILE A 35 6.20 19.13 10.04
N ALA A 36 6.88 18.86 11.15
CA ALA A 36 7.39 19.91 12.04
C ALA A 36 8.46 20.75 11.35
N GLU A 37 9.40 20.11 10.64
CA GLU A 37 10.47 20.78 9.89
C GLU A 37 9.92 21.63 8.74
N LEU A 38 8.96 21.12 7.96
CA LEU A 38 8.38 21.81 6.80
C LEU A 38 7.22 22.73 7.15
N SER A 39 6.96 22.98 8.44
CA SER A 39 5.89 23.89 8.86
C SER A 39 6.13 25.30 8.32
N GLY A 40 5.15 25.84 7.58
CA GLY A 40 5.23 27.17 6.96
C GLY A 40 6.04 27.22 5.66
N THR A 41 6.68 26.14 5.23
CA THR A 41 7.43 26.06 3.96
C THR A 41 6.48 26.07 2.76
N GLN A 42 6.88 26.74 1.68
CA GLN A 42 6.25 26.69 0.36
C GLN A 42 7.09 25.85 -0.60
N ASP A 43 6.50 25.49 -1.76
CA ASP A 43 7.16 24.72 -2.80
C ASP A 43 7.79 23.41 -2.30
N ILE A 44 7.05 22.71 -1.43
CA ILE A 44 7.49 21.42 -0.88
C ILE A 44 7.52 20.39 -1.99
N ASP A 45 8.66 19.73 -2.15
CA ASP A 45 8.80 18.55 -2.99
C ASP A 45 8.36 17.30 -2.20
N PHE A 46 7.18 16.78 -2.55
CA PHE A 46 6.63 15.60 -1.87
C PHE A 46 7.51 14.36 -2.03
N ASP A 47 8.07 14.13 -3.22
CA ASP A 47 8.90 12.96 -3.51
C ASP A 47 10.20 12.96 -2.70
N ALA A 48 10.86 14.11 -2.64
CA ALA A 48 12.13 14.23 -1.96
C ALA A 48 12.00 14.39 -0.45
N GLN A 49 10.95 15.09 0.03
CA GLN A 49 10.89 15.55 1.42
C GLN A 49 9.85 14.81 2.29
N VAL A 50 8.76 14.29 1.70
CA VAL A 50 7.64 13.71 2.47
C VAL A 50 7.48 12.21 2.24
N TRP A 51 7.52 11.77 0.99
CA TRP A 51 7.36 10.36 0.65
C TRP A 51 8.35 9.43 1.36
N PRO A 52 9.65 9.76 1.50
CA PRO A 52 10.59 8.90 2.21
C PRO A 52 10.16 8.60 3.65
N ALA A 53 9.61 9.58 4.36
CA ALA A 53 9.13 9.39 5.72
C ALA A 53 7.91 8.46 5.78
N ILE A 54 6.95 8.63 4.87
CA ILE A 54 5.74 7.78 4.79
C ILE A 54 6.12 6.33 4.48
N ALA A 55 6.99 6.12 3.49
CA ALA A 55 7.44 4.79 3.11
C ALA A 55 8.16 4.09 4.27
N ARG A 56 9.14 4.75 4.89
CA ARG A 56 9.91 4.21 6.02
C ARG A 56 9.05 3.92 7.24
N ASP A 57 8.11 4.79 7.59
CA ASP A 57 7.14 4.54 8.68
C ASP A 57 6.26 3.31 8.37
N SER A 58 5.90 3.09 7.09
CA SER A 58 5.13 1.92 6.67
C SER A 58 5.95 0.62 6.78
N TYR A 59 7.20 0.64 6.34
CA TYR A 59 8.09 -0.52 6.50
C TYR A 59 8.44 -0.79 7.98
N GLU A 60 8.59 0.23 8.82
CA GLU A 60 8.73 0.02 10.26
C GLU A 60 7.48 -0.65 10.87
N ALA A 61 6.28 -0.27 10.43
CA ALA A 61 5.04 -0.92 10.87
C ALA A 61 4.99 -2.40 10.44
N TYR A 62 5.47 -2.72 9.22
CA TYR A 62 5.64 -4.09 8.74
C TYR A 62 6.58 -4.89 9.66
N ILE A 63 7.81 -4.43 9.86
CA ILE A 63 8.83 -5.10 10.66
C ILE A 63 8.38 -5.28 12.12
N THR A 64 7.79 -4.24 12.72
CA THR A 64 7.29 -4.29 14.10
C THR A 64 6.19 -5.33 14.28
N THR A 65 5.28 -5.43 13.30
CA THR A 65 4.21 -6.42 13.35
C THR A 65 4.76 -7.83 13.08
N LEU A 66 5.66 -7.98 12.12
CA LEU A 66 6.32 -9.25 11.80
C LEU A 66 7.06 -9.82 13.02
N GLU A 67 7.87 -9.00 13.69
CA GLU A 67 8.57 -9.38 14.94
C GLU A 67 7.58 -9.86 16.02
N ARG A 68 6.47 -9.13 16.20
CA ARG A 68 5.46 -9.48 17.21
C ARG A 68 4.77 -10.80 16.94
N VAL A 69 4.41 -11.09 15.69
CA VAL A 69 3.60 -12.27 15.34
C VAL A 69 4.46 -13.48 14.95
N ARG A 70 5.64 -13.24 14.44
CA ARG A 70 6.59 -14.25 13.94
C ARG A 70 8.03 -13.82 14.23
N PRO A 71 8.47 -13.85 15.50
CA PRO A 71 9.79 -13.32 15.88
C PRO A 71 10.95 -14.00 15.15
N ASP A 72 10.83 -15.30 14.83
CA ASP A 72 11.83 -16.06 14.08
C ASP A 72 11.92 -15.66 12.59
N SER A 73 11.03 -14.80 12.12
CA SER A 73 11.08 -14.28 10.74
C SER A 73 12.09 -13.14 10.57
N LEU A 74 12.64 -12.58 11.63
CA LEU A 74 13.72 -11.60 11.53
C LEU A 74 15.07 -12.32 11.54
N LEU A 75 15.78 -12.26 10.42
CA LEU A 75 17.13 -12.85 10.25
C LEU A 75 18.25 -11.93 10.77
N ARG A 76 17.90 -10.72 11.15
CA ARG A 76 18.79 -9.71 11.75
C ARG A 76 18.08 -9.02 12.92
N PRO A 77 18.82 -8.45 13.88
CA PRO A 77 18.23 -7.63 14.92
C PRO A 77 17.38 -6.50 14.33
N ARG A 78 16.21 -6.25 14.92
CA ARG A 78 15.29 -5.17 14.48
C ARG A 78 16.00 -3.84 14.30
N ALA A 79 16.95 -3.49 15.20
CA ALA A 79 17.68 -2.23 15.12
C ALA A 79 18.47 -2.09 13.81
N GLU A 80 19.16 -3.15 13.38
CA GLU A 80 19.89 -3.17 12.11
C GLU A 80 18.94 -3.02 10.90
N ILE A 81 17.77 -3.66 10.95
CA ILE A 81 16.77 -3.53 9.88
C ILE A 81 16.26 -2.09 9.80
N LEU A 82 16.02 -1.44 10.94
CA LEU A 82 15.57 -0.04 10.97
C LEU A 82 16.65 0.92 10.46
N GLU A 83 17.94 0.67 10.74
CA GLU A 83 19.06 1.43 10.18
C GLU A 83 19.08 1.32 8.65
N VAL A 84 18.87 0.12 8.09
CA VAL A 84 18.76 -0.07 6.63
C VAL A 84 17.55 0.67 6.07
N ILE A 85 16.39 0.61 6.73
CA ILE A 85 15.20 1.37 6.32
C ILE A 85 15.49 2.88 6.31
N ASP A 86 16.20 3.41 7.31
CA ASP A 86 16.52 4.84 7.39
C ASP A 86 17.52 5.30 6.32
N ALA A 87 18.42 4.41 5.91
CA ALA A 87 19.47 4.70 4.92
C ALA A 87 19.05 4.49 3.46
N THR A 88 17.95 3.75 3.22
CA THR A 88 17.56 3.29 1.87
C THR A 88 16.56 4.25 1.21
N ALA A 89 16.67 4.38 -0.10
CA ALA A 89 15.69 5.10 -0.92
C ALA A 89 14.31 4.41 -0.88
N PRO A 90 13.20 5.18 -0.89
CA PRO A 90 11.86 4.61 -0.71
C PRO A 90 11.50 3.46 -1.64
N ASP A 91 11.86 3.58 -2.90
CA ASP A 91 11.51 2.59 -3.94
C ASP A 91 12.42 1.34 -3.90
N GLU A 92 13.48 1.34 -3.10
CA GLU A 92 14.41 0.23 -2.91
C GLU A 92 14.23 -0.51 -1.57
N LEU A 93 13.33 -0.04 -0.72
CA LEU A 93 13.15 -0.58 0.64
C LEU A 93 12.81 -2.07 0.65
N GLY A 94 11.91 -2.52 -0.22
CA GLY A 94 11.54 -3.94 -0.31
C GLY A 94 12.75 -4.83 -0.59
N ALA A 95 13.54 -4.45 -1.61
CA ALA A 95 14.74 -5.19 -1.99
C ALA A 95 15.83 -5.15 -0.90
N ALA A 96 16.01 -4.02 -0.23
CA ALA A 96 17.02 -3.84 0.80
C ALA A 96 16.74 -4.69 2.05
N ILE A 97 15.48 -4.82 2.46
CA ILE A 97 15.12 -5.63 3.65
C ILE A 97 14.88 -7.10 3.33
N ALA A 98 14.67 -7.48 2.06
CA ALA A 98 14.37 -8.87 1.68
C ALA A 98 15.38 -9.90 2.24
N PRO A 99 16.71 -9.69 2.23
CA PRO A 99 17.65 -10.63 2.82
C PRO A 99 17.68 -10.66 4.35
N MET A 100 16.95 -9.78 5.00
CA MET A 100 16.93 -9.62 6.46
C MET A 100 15.71 -10.26 7.14
N VAL A 101 14.76 -10.78 6.33
CA VAL A 101 13.52 -11.40 6.80
C VAL A 101 13.23 -12.68 6.03
N THR A 102 12.49 -13.63 6.61
CA THR A 102 12.07 -14.87 5.92
C THR A 102 10.84 -14.66 5.05
N GLU A 103 10.10 -13.59 5.26
CA GLU A 103 8.87 -13.25 4.53
C GLU A 103 9.05 -11.85 3.90
N PRO A 104 9.80 -11.75 2.78
CA PRO A 104 10.01 -10.46 2.14
C PRO A 104 8.71 -9.91 1.55
N TRP A 105 8.55 -8.59 1.64
CA TRP A 105 7.44 -7.87 1.06
C TRP A 105 7.92 -6.57 0.42
N ASP A 106 7.37 -6.22 -0.74
CA ASP A 106 7.59 -4.94 -1.39
C ASP A 106 6.27 -4.20 -1.57
N MET A 107 6.22 -2.95 -1.09
CA MET A 107 5.06 -2.08 -1.26
C MET A 107 4.76 -1.80 -2.74
N ASN A 108 5.77 -1.76 -3.58
CA ASN A 108 5.63 -1.50 -5.01
C ASN A 108 4.81 -2.59 -5.71
N ASP A 109 4.90 -3.85 -5.27
CA ASP A 109 4.10 -4.95 -5.84
C ASP A 109 2.60 -4.72 -5.68
N LEU A 110 2.19 -4.05 -4.58
CA LEU A 110 0.78 -3.68 -4.36
C LEU A 110 0.41 -2.34 -4.96
N MET A 111 1.32 -1.37 -4.98
CA MET A 111 1.06 -0.06 -5.60
C MET A 111 0.94 -0.14 -7.12
N TYR A 112 1.62 -1.09 -7.74
CA TYR A 112 1.78 -1.18 -9.20
C TYR A 112 1.46 -2.60 -9.70
N GLN A 113 0.43 -3.24 -9.16
CA GLN A 113 0.06 -4.65 -9.40
C GLN A 113 0.01 -5.07 -10.87
N ILE A 114 -0.39 -4.18 -11.75
CA ILE A 114 -0.52 -4.44 -13.19
C ILE A 114 0.49 -3.67 -14.05
N ALA A 115 1.46 -2.99 -13.43
CA ALA A 115 2.47 -2.25 -14.17
C ALA A 115 3.31 -3.21 -15.03
N GLY A 116 3.36 -2.93 -16.34
CA GLY A 116 4.10 -3.77 -17.27
C GLY A 116 3.44 -5.12 -17.59
N PHE A 117 2.21 -5.36 -17.14
CA PHE A 117 1.47 -6.56 -17.51
C PHE A 117 1.17 -6.57 -19.02
N THR A 118 1.48 -7.67 -19.72
CA THR A 118 1.36 -7.80 -21.17
C THR A 118 0.44 -8.96 -21.62
N GLY A 119 -0.22 -9.63 -20.67
CA GLY A 119 -1.13 -10.75 -20.94
C GLY A 119 -2.48 -10.31 -21.50
N ASP A 120 -3.29 -11.29 -21.87
CA ASP A 120 -4.68 -11.05 -22.29
C ASP A 120 -5.61 -10.82 -21.09
N ILE A 121 -6.92 -10.63 -21.35
CA ILE A 121 -7.93 -10.37 -20.30
C ILE A 121 -8.06 -11.56 -19.35
N ALA A 122 -7.93 -12.79 -19.84
CA ALA A 122 -8.04 -13.98 -18.99
C ALA A 122 -6.83 -14.09 -18.05
N GLU A 123 -5.64 -13.90 -18.60
CA GLU A 123 -4.38 -13.88 -17.82
C GLU A 123 -4.35 -12.73 -16.82
N LEU A 124 -4.84 -11.53 -17.19
CA LEU A 124 -4.96 -10.41 -16.27
C LEU A 124 -5.94 -10.70 -15.14
N THR A 125 -7.09 -11.31 -15.49
CA THR A 125 -8.12 -11.67 -14.51
C THR A 125 -7.57 -12.68 -13.50
N GLU A 126 -6.84 -13.69 -13.96
CA GLU A 126 -6.18 -14.68 -13.10
C GLU A 126 -5.12 -14.03 -12.20
N HIS A 127 -4.26 -13.16 -12.76
CA HIS A 127 -3.24 -12.43 -12.00
C HIS A 127 -3.85 -11.58 -10.87
N ILE A 128 -4.95 -10.86 -11.17
CA ILE A 128 -5.66 -10.05 -10.15
C ILE A 128 -6.34 -10.95 -9.12
N ALA A 129 -6.93 -12.10 -9.53
CA ALA A 129 -7.56 -13.05 -8.62
C ALA A 129 -6.57 -13.61 -7.59
N GLN A 130 -5.38 -14.01 -8.03
CA GLN A 130 -4.30 -14.47 -7.15
C GLN A 130 -3.87 -13.40 -6.13
N SER A 131 -3.74 -12.15 -6.58
CA SER A 131 -3.47 -11.02 -5.69
C SER A 131 -4.60 -10.80 -4.67
N MET A 132 -5.87 -10.91 -5.11
CA MET A 132 -7.04 -10.82 -4.21
C MET A 132 -7.06 -11.93 -3.16
N GLU A 133 -6.70 -13.15 -3.50
CA GLU A 133 -6.59 -14.26 -2.53
C GLU A 133 -5.56 -13.96 -1.43
N GLY A 134 -4.39 -13.45 -1.82
CA GLY A 134 -3.37 -12.99 -0.88
C GLY A 134 -3.91 -11.91 0.05
N ASP A 135 -4.55 -10.90 -0.52
CA ASP A 135 -5.08 -9.75 0.22
C ASP A 135 -6.24 -10.13 1.15
N ILE A 136 -7.06 -11.11 0.78
CA ILE A 136 -8.11 -11.71 1.62
C ILE A 136 -7.49 -12.39 2.85
N ARG A 137 -6.41 -13.17 2.68
CA ARG A 137 -5.71 -13.81 3.80
C ARG A 137 -5.16 -12.78 4.78
N GLU A 138 -4.47 -11.77 4.25
CA GLU A 138 -3.92 -10.68 5.06
C GLU A 138 -5.00 -9.87 5.78
N ALA A 139 -6.12 -9.58 5.13
CA ALA A 139 -7.22 -8.87 5.77
C ALA A 139 -7.91 -9.69 6.89
N ALA A 140 -8.03 -11.00 6.70
CA ALA A 140 -8.59 -11.91 7.71
C ALA A 140 -7.67 -12.05 8.94
N ALA A 141 -6.35 -11.90 8.77
CA ALA A 141 -5.39 -11.90 9.88
C ALA A 141 -5.52 -10.65 10.78
N GLY A 142 -6.17 -9.58 10.32
CA GLY A 142 -6.45 -8.40 11.13
C GLY A 142 -5.19 -7.74 11.68
N HIS A 143 -5.09 -7.70 13.02
CA HIS A 143 -3.91 -7.15 13.72
C HIS A 143 -2.62 -7.95 13.50
N ASP A 144 -2.72 -9.20 13.07
CA ASP A 144 -1.59 -10.10 12.91
C ASP A 144 -1.04 -10.12 11.48
N SER A 145 -1.52 -9.24 10.61
CA SER A 145 -0.96 -9.03 9.27
C SER A 145 0.10 -7.93 9.26
N PRO A 146 1.38 -8.23 9.03
CA PRO A 146 2.43 -7.23 8.84
C PRO A 146 2.16 -6.34 7.62
N ILE A 147 1.68 -6.94 6.52
CA ILE A 147 1.34 -6.22 5.28
C ILE A 147 0.22 -5.21 5.54
N LYS A 148 -0.86 -5.61 6.20
CA LYS A 148 -1.97 -4.69 6.53
C LYS A 148 -1.53 -3.61 7.51
N ALA A 149 -0.62 -3.88 8.45
CA ALA A 149 -0.05 -2.87 9.32
C ALA A 149 0.70 -1.78 8.53
N ALA A 150 1.55 -2.18 7.57
CA ALA A 150 2.25 -1.26 6.68
C ALA A 150 1.28 -0.42 5.84
N LEU A 151 0.33 -1.07 5.18
CA LEU A 151 -0.68 -0.40 4.36
C LEU A 151 -1.55 0.56 5.18
N TRP A 152 -1.89 0.19 6.41
CA TRP A 152 -2.65 1.05 7.30
C TRP A 152 -1.85 2.27 7.77
N SER A 153 -0.54 2.11 8.05
CA SER A 153 0.38 3.22 8.32
C SER A 153 0.38 4.23 7.16
N LEU A 154 0.52 3.75 5.92
CA LEU A 154 0.43 4.59 4.72
C LEU A 154 -0.93 5.30 4.62
N SER A 155 -2.02 4.59 4.80
CA SER A 155 -3.37 5.15 4.72
C SER A 155 -3.60 6.24 5.78
N GLN A 156 -3.13 6.06 7.01
CA GLN A 156 -3.23 7.06 8.08
C GLN A 156 -2.34 8.28 7.85
N SER A 157 -1.27 8.13 7.07
CA SER A 157 -0.36 9.23 6.72
C SER A 157 -0.97 10.23 5.72
N ARG A 158 -2.04 9.85 5.03
CA ARG A 158 -2.71 10.69 4.01
C ARG A 158 -3.22 12.01 4.58
N LYS A 159 -3.94 11.98 5.71
CA LYS A 159 -4.52 13.19 6.29
C LYS A 159 -3.45 14.21 6.71
N PRO A 160 -2.43 13.86 7.51
CA PRO A 160 -1.37 14.80 7.85
C PRO A 160 -0.57 15.27 6.63
N ALA A 161 -0.27 14.41 5.67
CA ALA A 161 0.38 14.83 4.42
C ALA A 161 -0.50 15.80 3.59
N SER A 162 -1.80 15.57 3.53
CA SER A 162 -2.73 16.49 2.85
C SER A 162 -2.82 17.84 3.55
N ILE A 163 -2.80 17.88 4.87
CA ILE A 163 -2.79 19.14 5.64
C ILE A 163 -1.48 19.91 5.40
N LEU A 164 -0.34 19.19 5.37
CA LEU A 164 0.96 19.81 5.07
C LEU A 164 0.96 20.48 3.70
N GLY A 165 0.36 19.88 2.67
CA GLY A 165 0.28 20.41 1.32
C GLY A 165 -0.92 21.34 1.05
N ALA A 166 -1.71 21.67 2.07
CA ALA A 166 -2.85 22.57 1.93
C ALA A 166 -2.42 23.94 1.37
N GLU A 167 -3.38 24.69 0.78
CA GLU A 167 -3.13 26.01 0.20
C GLU A 167 -2.07 26.03 -0.91
N GLY A 168 -1.87 24.86 -1.58
CA GLY A 168 -0.96 24.77 -2.71
C GLY A 168 0.52 24.68 -2.35
N ARG A 169 0.86 24.35 -1.11
CA ARG A 169 2.27 24.26 -0.65
C ARG A 169 3.11 23.18 -1.31
N TYR A 170 2.51 22.12 -1.85
CA TYR A 170 3.26 21.18 -2.70
C TYR A 170 3.52 21.77 -4.08
N THR A 171 4.70 21.48 -4.64
CA THR A 171 5.00 21.82 -6.04
C THR A 171 3.95 21.22 -6.99
N ARG A 172 3.83 21.79 -8.19
CA ARG A 172 2.90 21.26 -9.19
C ARG A 172 3.28 19.83 -9.59
N GLU A 173 4.56 19.58 -9.78
CA GLU A 173 5.13 18.28 -10.14
C GLU A 173 4.76 17.22 -9.10
N SER A 174 4.96 17.51 -7.83
CA SER A 174 4.55 16.64 -6.72
C SER A 174 3.06 16.29 -6.75
N ARG A 175 2.19 17.32 -6.99
CA ARG A 175 0.73 17.12 -6.97
C ARG A 175 0.22 16.23 -8.08
N ILE A 176 0.78 16.32 -9.29
CA ILE A 176 0.39 15.48 -10.43
C ILE A 176 1.15 14.15 -10.46
N GLY A 177 2.24 14.02 -9.72
CA GLY A 177 3.11 12.84 -9.61
C GLY A 177 2.78 11.97 -8.38
N ARG A 178 3.82 11.71 -7.58
CA ARG A 178 3.81 10.77 -6.45
C ARG A 178 2.73 11.09 -5.40
N TYR A 179 2.54 12.36 -5.05
CA TYR A 179 1.50 12.72 -4.10
C TYR A 179 0.12 12.19 -4.52
N GLY A 180 -0.28 12.41 -5.78
CA GLY A 180 -1.53 11.90 -6.32
C GLY A 180 -1.62 10.37 -6.27
N GLN A 181 -0.53 9.70 -6.62
CA GLN A 181 -0.43 8.23 -6.58
C GLN A 181 -0.59 7.69 -5.16
N VAL A 182 0.14 8.27 -4.18
CA VAL A 182 0.10 7.85 -2.77
C VAL A 182 -1.27 8.12 -2.16
N MET A 183 -1.87 9.28 -2.45
CA MET A 183 -3.21 9.60 -1.96
C MET A 183 -4.26 8.64 -2.51
N SER A 184 -4.21 8.32 -3.79
CA SER A 184 -5.11 7.37 -4.44
C SER A 184 -4.94 5.96 -3.88
N PHE A 185 -3.71 5.47 -3.78
CA PHE A 185 -3.41 4.15 -3.24
C PHE A 185 -3.85 4.02 -1.77
N GLY A 186 -3.48 4.98 -0.93
CA GLY A 186 -3.91 4.99 0.47
C GLY A 186 -5.43 5.09 0.64
N GLN A 187 -6.16 5.68 -0.34
CA GLN A 187 -7.62 5.64 -0.35
C GLN A 187 -8.16 4.25 -0.65
N MET A 188 -7.56 3.52 -1.58
CA MET A 188 -7.96 2.15 -1.88
C MET A 188 -7.86 1.24 -0.66
N ILE A 189 -6.85 1.49 0.20
CA ILE A 189 -6.67 0.79 1.47
C ILE A 189 -7.71 1.24 2.49
N GLY A 190 -7.77 2.54 2.77
CA GLY A 190 -8.58 3.12 3.85
C GLY A 190 -10.10 3.09 3.59
N SER A 191 -10.52 3.09 2.32
CA SER A 191 -11.92 3.06 1.89
C SER A 191 -12.32 1.75 1.22
N GLY A 192 -11.51 0.71 1.38
CA GLY A 192 -11.76 -0.60 0.81
C GLY A 192 -13.08 -1.24 1.26
N PRO A 193 -13.58 -2.21 0.49
CA PRO A 193 -14.80 -2.91 0.83
C PRO A 193 -14.62 -3.82 2.05
N PRO A 194 -15.71 -4.22 2.73
CA PRO A 194 -15.67 -5.29 3.72
C PRO A 194 -15.16 -6.59 3.08
N LEU A 195 -14.42 -7.39 3.85
CA LEU A 195 -13.77 -8.62 3.38
C LEU A 195 -14.74 -9.58 2.67
N PHE A 196 -15.97 -9.74 3.18
CA PHE A 196 -16.95 -10.62 2.56
C PHE A 196 -17.34 -10.20 1.11
N ARG A 197 -17.28 -8.90 0.80
CA ARG A 197 -17.55 -8.39 -0.56
C ARG A 197 -16.44 -8.76 -1.53
N VAL A 198 -15.19 -8.75 -1.06
CA VAL A 198 -14.05 -9.17 -1.90
C VAL A 198 -14.11 -10.67 -2.15
N ARG A 199 -14.48 -11.48 -1.12
CA ARG A 199 -14.75 -12.92 -1.31
C ARG A 199 -15.86 -13.20 -2.32
N GLN A 200 -16.95 -12.40 -2.30
CA GLN A 200 -18.03 -12.52 -3.29
C GLN A 200 -17.54 -12.17 -4.70
N LEU A 201 -16.73 -11.13 -4.84
CA LEU A 201 -16.15 -10.75 -6.13
C LEU A 201 -15.23 -11.86 -6.66
N LEU A 202 -14.36 -12.39 -5.82
CA LEU A 202 -13.48 -13.51 -6.19
C LEU A 202 -14.28 -14.73 -6.64
N ALA A 203 -15.35 -15.10 -5.93
CA ALA A 203 -16.23 -16.21 -6.33
C ALA A 203 -16.90 -15.98 -7.69
N LEU A 204 -17.19 -14.73 -8.07
CA LEU A 204 -17.69 -14.41 -9.41
C LEU A 204 -16.61 -14.56 -10.48
N VAL A 205 -15.36 -14.22 -10.17
CA VAL A 205 -14.21 -14.43 -11.04
C VAL A 205 -13.97 -15.93 -11.24
N ASP A 206 -13.94 -16.73 -10.17
CA ASP A 206 -13.76 -18.19 -10.22
C ASP A 206 -14.85 -18.88 -11.02
N ALA A 207 -16.07 -18.36 -10.97
CA ALA A 207 -17.20 -18.85 -11.77
C ALA A 207 -17.18 -18.39 -13.25
N GLY A 208 -16.19 -17.62 -13.66
CA GLY A 208 -16.08 -17.05 -15.01
C GLY A 208 -17.14 -16.00 -15.32
N LEU A 209 -17.75 -15.39 -14.29
CA LEU A 209 -18.81 -14.39 -14.43
C LEU A 209 -18.28 -12.95 -14.32
N ALA A 210 -17.06 -12.74 -13.85
CA ALA A 210 -16.43 -11.42 -13.75
C ALA A 210 -15.03 -11.45 -14.34
N HIS A 211 -14.67 -10.40 -15.10
CA HIS A 211 -13.38 -10.24 -15.75
C HIS A 211 -12.85 -8.83 -15.53
N PHE A 212 -11.53 -8.69 -15.38
CA PHE A 212 -10.85 -7.40 -15.24
C PHE A 212 -10.28 -6.94 -16.58
N LEU A 213 -10.51 -5.66 -16.92
CA LEU A 213 -9.98 -5.04 -18.15
C LEU A 213 -8.67 -4.27 -17.96
N GLY A 214 -8.17 -4.20 -16.73
CA GLY A 214 -7.03 -3.35 -16.43
C GLY A 214 -7.39 -1.87 -16.29
N ASP A 215 -6.38 -1.02 -16.44
CA ASP A 215 -6.52 0.43 -16.40
C ASP A 215 -6.82 1.00 -17.81
N HIS A 216 -7.56 2.10 -17.85
CA HIS A 216 -7.87 2.87 -19.06
C HIS A 216 -8.28 2.03 -20.30
N PRO A 217 -9.25 1.08 -20.19
CA PRO A 217 -9.67 0.28 -21.34
C PRO A 217 -10.25 1.19 -22.43
N THR A 218 -9.80 0.99 -23.66
CA THR A 218 -10.39 1.65 -24.84
C THR A 218 -11.48 0.77 -25.42
N VAL A 219 -12.67 1.35 -25.65
CA VAL A 219 -13.75 0.70 -26.38
C VAL A 219 -13.55 1.03 -27.87
N SER A 220 -13.27 0.01 -28.68
CA SER A 220 -13.20 0.12 -30.14
C SER A 220 -14.54 -0.24 -30.77
#